data_10cc0a60927b4c49d65041ba58faa4c8
#
_entry.id   10cc0a60927b4c49d65041ba58faa4c8
#
_cell.length_a   1.000
_cell.length_b   1.000
_cell.length_c   1.000
_cell.angle_alpha   90.00
_cell.angle_beta   90.00
_cell.angle_gamma   90.00
#
_symmetry.space_group_name_H-M   'P 1'
#
loop_
_entity.id
_entity.type
_entity.pdbx_description
1 polymer ?
#
loop_
_entity_poly.entity_id
_entity_poly.type
_entity_poly.pdbx_seq_one_letter_code
_entity_poly.pdbx_strand_id
1 'polypeptide(L)'
;MDKRKIQYGIVVLMLAFVFMGCGQKKKNDVKVYENTEEVTADHEEASMTAIITSMDMENNQMHFVSVLDGTDITLQYHGGVRVTDTKGADIGIDNVACGNVVDIVYYMDTEKLVSIAKNAKVKTYTQIKKFLYRQDDHTAVYNGNRFPVSDYAQVFDGDQALSLVDVNTEDEVTLSLWNGNLVSVIITKGHGYVRLLNQGTYVGGFVEIGKDVIVPVTADMLVAVGEGDYTLRISKNGYSGEKSIRVTKDRELNVDISDIAIPSGTVTFAVTPEDANEVIKVDGEVIANRTYTGLYGDHELSITADGYDSFRGSFKITETMKTLRVTLQQETTEETTEDTTEATTQEGQTTASGQTTTQTTATTQGSQTTTATTQSGQTTESAEQGNKITIKKPEGAGVYFDGDYVGIEIGRAHV
;
A
#
# COMPACT_ATOMS: atom_id res chain seq x y z
N MET A 1 35.70 2.41 55.74
CA MET A 1 37.11 2.05 55.53
C MET A 1 37.42 2.08 54.03
N ASP A 2 38.41 2.81 53.72
CA ASP A 2 38.71 3.55 52.51
C ASP A 2 39.39 2.70 51.43
N LYS A 3 38.82 2.60 50.26
CA LYS A 3 39.34 1.86 49.08
C LYS A 3 40.05 2.79 48.07
N ARG A 4 40.75 3.82 48.51
CA ARG A 4 41.42 4.78 47.63
C ARG A 4 42.92 4.88 47.86
N LYS A 5 43.67 3.77 47.94
CA LYS A 5 45.14 3.83 48.03
C LYS A 5 45.88 2.66 47.40
N ILE A 6 45.53 2.21 46.21
CA ILE A 6 46.33 1.26 45.41
C ILE A 6 46.29 1.69 43.93
N GLN A 7 46.77 2.87 43.60
CA GLN A 7 46.94 3.25 42.18
C GLN A 7 48.09 4.20 41.90
N TYR A 8 49.06 4.32 42.77
CA TYR A 8 50.25 5.18 42.57
C TYR A 8 51.60 4.46 42.72
N GLY A 9 51.69 3.15 42.44
CA GLY A 9 52.88 2.35 42.66
C GLY A 9 53.62 1.84 41.42
N ILE A 10 53.21 2.13 40.19
CA ILE A 10 53.82 1.49 38.97
C ILE A 10 54.33 2.51 37.93
N VAL A 11 54.55 3.75 38.26
CA VAL A 11 55.09 4.74 37.26
C VAL A 11 56.51 5.23 37.60
N VAL A 12 57.22 4.67 38.55
CA VAL A 12 58.55 5.17 38.93
C VAL A 12 59.65 4.10 38.82
N LEU A 13 59.62 3.19 37.86
CA LEU A 13 60.75 2.26 37.63
C LEU A 13 61.09 2.05 36.15
N MET A 14 61.20 3.12 35.36
CA MET A 14 61.75 3.04 33.99
C MET A 14 62.51 4.30 33.62
N LEU A 15 63.48 4.72 34.45
CA LEU A 15 64.39 5.82 34.12
C LEU A 15 65.71 5.66 34.87
N ALA A 16 66.51 4.69 34.49
CA ALA A 16 67.96 4.68 34.79
C ALA A 16 68.64 3.47 34.10
N PHE A 17 68.97 3.59 32.81
CA PHE A 17 70.08 2.86 32.22
C PHE A 17 70.48 3.55 30.91
N VAL A 18 71.17 4.67 31.02
CA VAL A 18 72.00 5.23 29.95
C VAL A 18 73.38 5.46 30.52
N PHE A 19 74.37 5.02 29.79
CA PHE A 19 75.82 5.18 29.90
C PHE A 19 76.63 4.03 30.56
N MET A 20 77.25 3.24 29.68
CA MET A 20 78.68 3.09 29.53
C MET A 20 79.01 1.84 28.68
N GLY A 21 79.73 2.05 27.58
CA GLY A 21 80.28 0.96 26.79
C GLY A 21 80.99 1.46 25.54
N CYS A 22 82.15 2.00 25.73
CA CYS A 22 83.10 2.40 24.71
C CYS A 22 83.76 1.18 24.06
N GLY A 23 83.84 1.14 22.73
CA GLY A 23 84.97 0.50 22.04
C GLY A 23 84.79 -0.89 21.48
N GLN A 24 84.55 -0.98 20.18
CA GLN A 24 85.44 -1.68 19.23
C GLN A 24 84.83 -1.61 17.80
N LYS A 25 85.57 -1.01 16.86
CA LYS A 25 85.27 -1.06 15.43
C LYS A 25 85.41 -2.50 14.97
N LYS A 26 84.35 -3.24 14.74
CA LYS A 26 84.32 -4.35 13.81
C LYS A 26 83.79 -3.87 12.49
N LYS A 27 84.57 -4.03 11.43
CA LYS A 27 84.06 -3.95 10.06
C LYS A 27 82.93 -4.93 9.92
N ASN A 28 81.73 -4.43 9.85
CA ASN A 28 80.63 -5.19 9.37
C ASN A 28 80.63 -5.14 7.89
N ASP A 29 80.88 -6.28 7.26
CA ASP A 29 80.54 -6.53 5.88
C ASP A 29 79.01 -6.28 5.78
N VAL A 30 78.65 -5.18 5.09
CA VAL A 30 77.25 -4.92 4.68
C VAL A 30 76.96 -6.01 3.64
N LYS A 31 76.28 -7.05 4.03
CA LYS A 31 75.59 -7.90 3.08
C LYS A 31 74.61 -7.02 2.38
N VAL A 32 74.91 -6.61 1.17
CA VAL A 32 73.93 -6.11 0.23
C VAL A 32 72.93 -7.28 0.03
N TYR A 33 71.79 -7.21 0.66
CA TYR A 33 70.69 -8.04 0.24
C TYR A 33 70.36 -7.56 -1.17
N GLU A 34 70.70 -8.38 -2.15
CA GLU A 34 70.17 -8.25 -3.48
C GLU A 34 68.67 -8.13 -3.30
N ASN A 35 68.13 -7.04 -3.78
CA ASN A 35 66.74 -6.80 -3.90
C ASN A 35 66.20 -7.96 -4.74
N THR A 36 65.63 -8.97 -4.08
CA THR A 36 64.89 -9.98 -4.81
C THR A 36 63.78 -9.18 -5.46
N GLU A 37 63.84 -9.03 -6.78
CA GLU A 37 62.71 -8.54 -7.55
C GLU A 37 61.50 -9.32 -7.04
N GLU A 38 60.56 -8.64 -6.38
CA GLU A 38 59.24 -9.19 -6.17
C GLU A 38 58.75 -9.52 -7.57
N VAL A 39 58.77 -10.80 -7.92
CA VAL A 39 58.05 -11.31 -9.06
C VAL A 39 56.61 -11.00 -8.76
N THR A 40 56.12 -9.84 -9.21
CA THR A 40 54.72 -9.55 -9.25
C THR A 40 54.12 -10.63 -10.14
N ALA A 41 53.46 -11.59 -9.54
CA ALA A 41 52.71 -12.59 -10.30
C ALA A 41 51.78 -11.79 -11.21
N ASP A 42 51.93 -11.99 -12.52
CA ASP A 42 51.05 -11.36 -13.51
C ASP A 42 49.71 -12.04 -13.43
N HIS A 43 48.81 -11.51 -12.57
CA HIS A 43 47.46 -12.03 -12.38
C HIS A 43 46.57 -11.53 -13.51
N GLU A 44 45.80 -12.40 -14.11
CA GLU A 44 44.80 -12.04 -15.13
C GLU A 44 43.57 -11.43 -14.44
N GLU A 45 43.31 -10.15 -14.71
CA GLU A 45 42.15 -9.41 -14.19
C GLU A 45 40.91 -9.63 -15.06
N ALA A 46 39.78 -9.87 -14.42
CA ALA A 46 38.45 -9.84 -15.03
C ALA A 46 37.58 -8.79 -14.34
N SER A 47 36.58 -8.34 -15.06
CA SER A 47 35.59 -7.39 -14.52
C SER A 47 34.16 -7.80 -14.86
N MET A 48 33.22 -7.50 -13.97
CA MET A 48 31.81 -7.86 -14.11
C MET A 48 30.91 -6.85 -13.42
N THR A 49 29.77 -6.53 -14.02
CA THR A 49 28.68 -5.86 -13.31
C THR A 49 27.79 -6.91 -12.67
N ALA A 50 27.65 -6.88 -11.36
CA ALA A 50 27.01 -7.94 -10.60
C ALA A 50 26.20 -7.41 -9.42
N ILE A 51 25.32 -8.26 -8.92
CA ILE A 51 24.57 -8.06 -7.68
C ILE A 51 25.32 -8.78 -6.56
N ILE A 52 25.54 -8.12 -5.43
CA ILE A 52 26.04 -8.77 -4.22
C ILE A 52 24.91 -9.65 -3.65
N THR A 53 25.15 -10.95 -3.58
CA THR A 53 24.13 -11.91 -3.10
C THR A 53 24.41 -12.43 -1.69
N SER A 54 25.67 -12.39 -1.24
CA SER A 54 26.04 -12.73 0.13
C SER A 54 27.35 -12.05 0.53
N MET A 55 27.48 -11.74 1.82
CA MET A 55 28.68 -11.17 2.43
C MET A 55 29.02 -11.96 3.69
N ASP A 56 29.98 -12.89 3.58
CA ASP A 56 30.51 -13.65 4.72
C ASP A 56 31.75 -12.96 5.27
N MET A 57 31.56 -12.15 6.31
CA MET A 57 32.62 -11.38 6.95
C MET A 57 33.56 -12.28 7.79
N GLU A 58 33.12 -13.44 8.23
CA GLU A 58 33.93 -14.36 9.03
C GLU A 58 34.96 -15.07 8.17
N ASN A 59 34.56 -15.50 6.96
CA ASN A 59 35.41 -16.20 6.02
C ASN A 59 36.03 -15.28 4.96
N ASN A 60 35.76 -13.99 5.02
CA ASN A 60 36.17 -12.98 4.02
C ASN A 60 35.79 -13.37 2.59
N GLN A 61 34.55 -13.81 2.41
CA GLN A 61 33.96 -14.19 1.12
C GLN A 61 32.78 -13.33 0.75
N MET A 62 32.65 -13.04 -0.53
CA MET A 62 31.48 -12.38 -1.11
C MET A 62 31.01 -13.17 -2.32
N HIS A 63 29.69 -13.29 -2.45
CA HIS A 63 29.05 -13.92 -3.60
C HIS A 63 28.45 -12.84 -4.50
N PHE A 64 28.54 -13.06 -5.80
CA PHE A 64 28.09 -12.12 -6.82
C PHE A 64 27.36 -12.87 -7.93
N VAL A 65 26.27 -12.30 -8.42
CA VAL A 65 25.56 -12.78 -9.61
C VAL A 65 25.60 -11.71 -10.68
N SER A 66 26.11 -12.07 -11.86
CA SER A 66 26.17 -11.19 -13.03
C SER A 66 24.77 -10.73 -13.44
N VAL A 67 24.59 -9.41 -13.66
CA VAL A 67 23.33 -8.86 -14.17
C VAL A 67 23.13 -9.15 -15.66
N LEU A 68 24.16 -9.61 -16.35
CA LEU A 68 24.16 -9.81 -17.80
C LEU A 68 23.73 -11.24 -18.19
N ASP A 69 24.33 -12.23 -17.54
CA ASP A 69 24.23 -13.64 -17.94
C ASP A 69 23.98 -14.60 -16.77
N GLY A 70 23.82 -14.06 -15.54
CA GLY A 70 23.56 -14.85 -14.34
C GLY A 70 24.76 -15.65 -13.82
N THR A 71 25.97 -15.41 -14.33
CA THR A 71 27.18 -16.05 -13.80
C THR A 71 27.27 -15.81 -12.29
N ASP A 72 27.34 -16.90 -11.53
CA ASP A 72 27.47 -16.90 -10.06
C ASP A 72 28.92 -17.19 -9.69
N ILE A 73 29.51 -16.32 -8.84
CA ILE A 73 30.91 -16.40 -8.47
C ILE A 73 31.12 -16.03 -7.01
N THR A 74 32.01 -16.75 -6.36
CA THR A 74 32.46 -16.50 -4.99
C THR A 74 33.87 -15.97 -5.02
N LEU A 75 34.11 -14.81 -4.43
CA LEU A 75 35.42 -14.19 -4.37
C LEU A 75 35.88 -14.01 -2.94
N GLN A 76 37.18 -14.25 -2.74
CA GLN A 76 37.86 -13.93 -1.49
C GLN A 76 38.23 -12.43 -1.48
N TYR A 77 37.98 -11.77 -0.36
CA TYR A 77 38.42 -10.38 -0.19
C TYR A 77 39.35 -10.24 1.02
N HIS A 78 40.06 -9.15 1.10
CA HIS A 78 40.93 -8.81 2.22
C HIS A 78 40.76 -7.33 2.59
N GLY A 79 41.27 -6.91 3.72
CA GLY A 79 41.11 -5.54 4.21
C GLY A 79 41.66 -4.41 3.34
N GLY A 80 42.36 -4.75 2.24
CA GLY A 80 42.84 -3.80 1.25
C GLY A 80 41.97 -3.70 -0.02
N VAL A 81 40.82 -4.40 -0.05
CA VAL A 81 39.87 -4.24 -1.16
C VAL A 81 39.40 -2.80 -1.24
N ARG A 82 39.55 -2.20 -2.42
CA ARG A 82 39.11 -0.85 -2.67
C ARG A 82 37.61 -0.83 -2.99
N VAL A 83 36.86 -0.06 -2.20
CA VAL A 83 35.44 0.15 -2.46
C VAL A 83 35.19 1.62 -2.80
N THR A 84 34.46 1.90 -3.88
CA THR A 84 34.20 3.27 -4.32
C THR A 84 32.70 3.53 -4.52
N ASP A 85 32.31 4.79 -4.32
CA ASP A 85 30.96 5.26 -4.66
C ASP A 85 30.80 5.48 -6.18
N THR A 86 29.62 5.93 -6.62
CA THR A 86 29.31 6.21 -8.04
C THR A 86 30.13 7.35 -8.65
N LYS A 87 30.87 8.12 -7.84
CA LYS A 87 31.76 9.21 -8.27
C LYS A 87 33.22 8.84 -8.21
N GLY A 88 33.56 7.61 -7.77
CA GLY A 88 34.90 7.09 -7.62
C GLY A 88 35.59 7.50 -6.31
N ALA A 89 34.87 8.07 -5.35
CA ALA A 89 35.39 8.34 -4.01
C ALA A 89 35.46 7.04 -3.18
N ASP A 90 36.55 6.86 -2.45
CA ASP A 90 36.74 5.70 -1.58
C ASP A 90 35.71 5.73 -0.43
N ILE A 91 35.07 4.58 -0.20
CA ILE A 91 34.09 4.35 0.88
C ILE A 91 34.43 3.05 1.62
N GLY A 92 33.91 2.87 2.84
CA GLY A 92 34.08 1.62 3.58
C GLY A 92 33.24 0.49 2.96
N ILE A 93 33.66 -0.76 3.21
CA ILE A 93 32.95 -1.96 2.73
C ILE A 93 31.56 -2.09 3.34
N ASP A 94 31.31 -1.50 4.50
CA ASP A 94 30.03 -1.38 5.19
C ASP A 94 29.00 -0.53 4.43
N ASN A 95 29.43 0.18 3.38
CA ASN A 95 28.54 0.94 2.49
C ASN A 95 27.99 0.14 1.31
N VAL A 96 28.33 -1.14 1.21
CA VAL A 96 27.74 -2.08 0.27
C VAL A 96 27.04 -3.21 1.02
N ALA A 97 25.97 -3.75 0.46
CA ALA A 97 25.13 -4.77 1.06
C ALA A 97 24.53 -5.70 0.00
N CYS A 98 23.93 -6.79 0.44
CA CYS A 98 23.17 -7.69 -0.43
C CYS A 98 22.13 -6.90 -1.23
N GLY A 99 22.00 -7.22 -2.52
CA GLY A 99 21.14 -6.52 -3.47
C GLY A 99 21.75 -5.27 -4.11
N ASN A 100 22.92 -4.78 -3.67
CA ASN A 100 23.59 -3.69 -4.37
C ASN A 100 24.15 -4.17 -5.71
N VAL A 101 23.96 -3.35 -6.74
CA VAL A 101 24.54 -3.59 -8.07
C VAL A 101 25.85 -2.82 -8.17
N VAL A 102 26.93 -3.55 -8.42
CA VAL A 102 28.30 -3.06 -8.39
C VAL A 102 29.08 -3.52 -9.61
N ASP A 103 30.12 -2.78 -9.96
CA ASP A 103 31.20 -3.25 -10.86
C ASP A 103 32.31 -3.81 -10.00
N ILE A 104 32.70 -5.03 -10.26
CA ILE A 104 33.82 -5.70 -9.58
C ILE A 104 34.97 -5.96 -10.52
N VAL A 105 36.18 -5.92 -9.97
CA VAL A 105 37.43 -6.39 -10.60
C VAL A 105 37.99 -7.49 -9.71
N TYR A 106 38.44 -8.58 -10.30
CA TYR A 106 38.96 -9.73 -9.58
C TYR A 106 40.04 -10.45 -10.40
N TYR A 107 40.89 -11.22 -9.73
CA TYR A 107 41.89 -12.10 -10.37
C TYR A 107 41.25 -13.45 -10.68
N MET A 108 41.33 -13.89 -11.94
CA MET A 108 40.70 -15.15 -12.39
C MET A 108 41.40 -16.39 -11.83
N ASP A 109 42.71 -16.31 -11.68
CA ASP A 109 43.55 -17.43 -11.24
C ASP A 109 43.48 -17.70 -9.74
N THR A 110 43.18 -16.68 -8.95
CA THR A 110 43.16 -16.77 -7.47
C THR A 110 41.81 -16.50 -6.86
N GLU A 111 40.78 -16.13 -7.66
CA GLU A 111 39.43 -15.77 -7.21
C GLU A 111 39.46 -14.66 -6.14
N LYS A 112 40.43 -13.74 -6.22
CA LYS A 112 40.57 -12.64 -5.28
C LYS A 112 39.91 -11.36 -5.80
N LEU A 113 39.09 -10.77 -4.98
CA LEU A 113 38.45 -9.47 -5.24
C LEU A 113 39.51 -8.34 -5.14
N VAL A 114 39.63 -7.57 -6.18
CA VAL A 114 40.55 -6.42 -6.26
C VAL A 114 39.82 -5.13 -5.90
N SER A 115 38.63 -4.91 -6.46
CA SER A 115 37.87 -3.70 -6.19
C SER A 115 36.38 -3.90 -6.38
N ILE A 116 35.61 -3.05 -5.69
CA ILE A 116 34.14 -2.90 -5.83
C ILE A 116 33.85 -1.43 -6.11
N ALA A 117 33.09 -1.13 -7.15
CA ALA A 117 32.61 0.21 -7.43
C ALA A 117 31.09 0.21 -7.53
N LYS A 118 30.41 1.14 -6.86
CA LYS A 118 28.96 1.32 -7.07
C LYS A 118 28.74 1.75 -8.53
N ASN A 119 27.89 1.02 -9.26
CA ASN A 119 27.69 1.25 -10.68
C ASN A 119 26.88 2.53 -10.93
N ALA A 120 27.49 3.53 -11.58
CA ALA A 120 26.88 4.82 -11.87
C ALA A 120 25.76 4.78 -12.94
N LYS A 121 25.64 3.68 -13.71
CA LYS A 121 24.62 3.50 -14.74
C LYS A 121 23.35 2.86 -14.19
N VAL A 122 23.39 2.35 -12.96
CA VAL A 122 22.22 1.79 -12.28
C VAL A 122 21.30 2.91 -11.84
N LYS A 123 20.05 2.85 -12.28
CA LYS A 123 19.01 3.77 -11.84
C LYS A 123 18.32 3.19 -10.61
N THR A 124 18.47 3.86 -9.47
CA THR A 124 17.90 3.42 -8.20
C THR A 124 16.69 4.27 -7.84
N TYR A 125 15.60 3.60 -7.43
CA TYR A 125 14.40 4.21 -6.87
C TYR A 125 14.26 3.75 -5.43
N THR A 126 14.18 4.68 -4.49
CA THR A 126 14.12 4.41 -3.05
C THR A 126 12.74 4.75 -2.48
N GLN A 127 12.41 4.18 -1.32
CA GLN A 127 11.16 4.43 -0.58
C GLN A 127 9.92 4.12 -1.43
N ILE A 128 9.99 3.08 -2.24
CA ILE A 128 8.91 2.65 -3.12
C ILE A 128 7.90 1.86 -2.30
N LYS A 129 6.63 2.28 -2.35
CA LYS A 129 5.47 1.55 -1.84
C LYS A 129 4.59 1.09 -2.98
N LYS A 130 3.72 0.10 -2.72
CA LYS A 130 2.80 -0.48 -3.71
C LYS A 130 3.53 -1.02 -4.93
N PHE A 131 4.72 -1.58 -4.72
CA PHE A 131 5.42 -2.36 -5.73
C PHE A 131 4.62 -3.63 -6.04
N LEU A 132 4.46 -3.94 -7.31
CA LEU A 132 3.76 -5.15 -7.75
C LEU A 132 4.59 -5.88 -8.80
N TYR A 133 4.90 -7.15 -8.54
CA TYR A 133 5.44 -8.04 -9.55
C TYR A 133 4.31 -8.79 -10.26
N ARG A 134 4.31 -8.77 -11.58
CA ARG A 134 3.37 -9.49 -12.42
C ARG A 134 4.07 -10.70 -13.03
N GLN A 135 3.70 -11.86 -12.54
CA GLN A 135 4.32 -13.12 -12.97
C GLN A 135 3.90 -13.53 -14.39
N ASP A 136 2.71 -13.13 -14.82
CA ASP A 136 2.12 -13.46 -16.13
C ASP A 136 2.91 -12.89 -17.31
N ASP A 137 3.46 -11.70 -17.17
CA ASP A 137 4.23 -11.01 -18.22
C ASP A 137 5.65 -10.63 -17.79
N HIS A 138 6.11 -11.18 -16.67
CA HIS A 138 7.44 -10.97 -16.09
C HIS A 138 7.82 -9.50 -15.99
N THR A 139 6.89 -8.69 -15.47
CA THR A 139 7.09 -7.24 -15.30
C THR A 139 6.87 -6.79 -13.87
N ALA A 140 7.56 -5.74 -13.48
CA ALA A 140 7.35 -5.00 -12.26
C ALA A 140 6.59 -3.71 -12.53
N VAL A 141 5.66 -3.35 -11.65
CA VAL A 141 4.85 -2.14 -11.74
C VAL A 141 5.05 -1.28 -10.51
N TYR A 142 5.33 -0.01 -10.73
CA TYR A 142 5.39 1.00 -9.69
C TYR A 142 4.91 2.34 -10.26
N ASN A 143 3.97 3.00 -9.56
CA ASN A 143 3.41 4.31 -9.92
C ASN A 143 3.00 4.39 -11.41
N GLY A 144 2.28 3.36 -11.88
CA GLY A 144 1.83 3.25 -13.26
C GLY A 144 2.91 2.95 -14.31
N ASN A 145 4.19 3.00 -13.93
CA ASN A 145 5.29 2.60 -14.80
C ASN A 145 5.49 1.09 -14.75
N ARG A 146 5.79 0.52 -15.91
CA ARG A 146 6.06 -0.92 -16.06
C ARG A 146 7.51 -1.11 -16.49
N PHE A 147 8.19 -2.02 -15.83
CA PHE A 147 9.60 -2.36 -16.07
C PHE A 147 9.72 -3.86 -16.37
N PRO A 148 10.44 -4.27 -17.44
CA PRO A 148 10.82 -5.65 -17.59
C PRO A 148 11.67 -6.10 -16.40
N VAL A 149 11.50 -7.33 -15.97
CA VAL A 149 12.31 -7.94 -14.92
C VAL A 149 13.39 -8.79 -15.59
N SER A 150 14.64 -8.70 -15.11
CA SER A 150 15.72 -9.57 -15.57
C SER A 150 15.50 -10.99 -15.05
N ASP A 151 15.84 -12.01 -15.87
CA ASP A 151 15.82 -13.41 -15.43
C ASP A 151 16.77 -13.68 -14.25
N TYR A 152 17.74 -12.80 -14.04
CA TYR A 152 18.73 -12.84 -12.96
C TYR A 152 18.44 -11.86 -11.83
N ALA A 153 17.24 -11.29 -11.79
CA ALA A 153 16.84 -10.36 -10.74
C ALA A 153 16.88 -11.02 -9.36
N GLN A 154 17.43 -10.30 -8.39
CA GLN A 154 17.56 -10.75 -7.01
C GLN A 154 16.71 -9.91 -6.07
N VAL A 155 16.18 -10.53 -5.02
CA VAL A 155 15.38 -9.86 -3.98
C VAL A 155 15.98 -10.14 -2.62
N PHE A 156 16.09 -9.10 -1.81
CA PHE A 156 16.66 -9.21 -0.48
C PHE A 156 15.81 -8.50 0.58
N ASP A 157 15.79 -9.12 1.76
CA ASP A 157 15.33 -8.54 3.00
C ASP A 157 16.48 -8.63 4.02
N GLY A 158 17.24 -7.56 4.17
CA GLY A 158 18.55 -7.62 4.81
C GLY A 158 19.49 -8.53 4.01
N ASP A 159 20.00 -9.58 4.67
CA ASP A 159 20.85 -10.60 4.04
C ASP A 159 20.08 -11.83 3.56
N GLN A 160 18.75 -11.86 3.77
CA GLN A 160 17.90 -12.97 3.35
C GLN A 160 17.49 -12.80 1.89
N ALA A 161 17.83 -13.79 1.05
CA ALA A 161 17.33 -13.85 -0.32
C ALA A 161 15.86 -14.32 -0.34
N LEU A 162 15.04 -13.66 -1.15
CA LEU A 162 13.62 -13.93 -1.33
C LEU A 162 13.28 -14.08 -2.82
N SER A 163 12.06 -14.48 -3.11
CA SER A 163 11.51 -14.44 -4.46
C SER A 163 10.72 -13.12 -4.68
N LEU A 164 10.62 -12.68 -5.93
CA LEU A 164 9.79 -11.52 -6.30
C LEU A 164 8.31 -11.67 -5.90
N VAL A 165 7.80 -12.89 -5.85
CA VAL A 165 6.41 -13.18 -5.44
C VAL A 165 6.20 -13.03 -3.93
N ASP A 166 7.27 -13.03 -3.14
CA ASP A 166 7.22 -12.87 -1.69
C ASP A 166 7.17 -11.40 -1.27
N VAL A 167 7.46 -10.46 -2.19
CA VAL A 167 7.38 -9.03 -1.92
C VAL A 167 5.94 -8.59 -1.84
N ASN A 168 5.52 -8.12 -0.67
CA ASN A 168 4.17 -7.62 -0.45
C ASN A 168 4.01 -6.19 -0.96
N THR A 169 2.82 -5.83 -1.44
CA THR A 169 2.52 -4.46 -1.88
C THR A 169 2.61 -3.43 -0.75
N GLU A 170 2.54 -3.88 0.50
CA GLU A 170 2.70 -3.03 1.69
C GLU A 170 4.17 -2.84 2.12
N ASP A 171 5.09 -3.57 1.51
CA ASP A 171 6.51 -3.37 1.76
C ASP A 171 7.01 -2.05 1.15
N GLU A 172 7.95 -1.42 1.84
CA GLU A 172 8.73 -0.32 1.27
C GLU A 172 10.03 -0.89 0.69
N VAL A 173 10.26 -0.67 -0.60
CA VAL A 173 11.38 -1.28 -1.30
C VAL A 173 12.29 -0.24 -1.97
N THR A 174 13.53 -0.66 -2.21
CA THR A 174 14.46 0.00 -3.13
C THR A 174 14.60 -0.85 -4.38
N LEU A 175 14.39 -0.24 -5.55
CA LEU A 175 14.48 -0.88 -6.86
C LEU A 175 15.76 -0.45 -7.56
N SER A 176 16.51 -1.38 -8.14
CA SER A 176 17.67 -1.10 -8.97
C SER A 176 17.42 -1.58 -10.40
N LEU A 177 17.49 -0.65 -11.34
CA LEU A 177 17.34 -0.91 -12.76
C LEU A 177 18.68 -0.77 -13.47
N TRP A 178 19.04 -1.76 -14.28
CA TRP A 178 20.18 -1.76 -15.17
C TRP A 178 19.70 -1.92 -16.61
N ASN A 179 20.11 -1.00 -17.49
CA ASN A 179 19.63 -0.94 -18.89
C ASN A 179 18.10 -0.99 -19.04
N GLY A 180 17.36 -0.43 -18.06
CA GLY A 180 15.90 -0.39 -18.07
C GLY A 180 15.20 -1.64 -17.53
N ASN A 181 15.95 -2.72 -17.25
CA ASN A 181 15.40 -3.92 -16.61
C ASN A 181 15.59 -3.85 -15.10
N LEU A 182 14.58 -4.29 -14.35
CA LEU A 182 14.70 -4.49 -12.91
C LEU A 182 15.66 -5.65 -12.64
N VAL A 183 16.74 -5.38 -11.91
CA VAL A 183 17.76 -6.38 -11.56
C VAL A 183 17.85 -6.66 -10.07
N SER A 184 17.41 -5.72 -9.23
CA SER A 184 17.42 -5.95 -7.78
C SER A 184 16.26 -5.23 -7.08
N VAL A 185 15.70 -5.90 -6.06
CA VAL A 185 14.72 -5.37 -5.12
C VAL A 185 15.26 -5.58 -3.71
N ILE A 186 15.30 -4.52 -2.91
CA ILE A 186 15.69 -4.59 -1.50
C ILE A 186 14.50 -4.11 -0.67
N ILE A 187 13.99 -4.95 0.22
CA ILE A 187 12.96 -4.57 1.19
C ILE A 187 13.63 -3.73 2.27
N THR A 188 13.23 -2.47 2.38
CA THR A 188 13.77 -1.52 3.37
C THR A 188 12.89 -1.42 4.61
N LYS A 189 11.57 -1.68 4.45
CA LYS A 189 10.64 -1.90 5.55
C LYS A 189 9.66 -2.99 5.13
N GLY A 190 9.53 -4.00 5.94
CA GLY A 190 8.60 -5.08 5.72
C GLY A 190 7.18 -4.75 6.17
N HIS A 191 6.31 -5.74 6.12
CA HIS A 191 4.93 -5.66 6.58
C HIS A 191 4.68 -6.59 7.76
N GLY A 192 3.62 -6.30 8.50
CA GLY A 192 3.01 -7.20 9.46
C GLY A 192 1.52 -7.35 9.16
N TYR A 193 0.80 -7.98 10.05
CA TYR A 193 -0.61 -8.27 9.88
C TYR A 193 -1.42 -7.67 11.03
N VAL A 194 -2.54 -7.04 10.70
CA VAL A 194 -3.50 -6.51 11.69
C VAL A 194 -4.76 -7.37 11.65
N ARG A 195 -5.08 -7.98 12.79
CA ARG A 195 -6.33 -8.71 13.03
C ARG A 195 -7.21 -7.90 13.97
N LEU A 196 -8.46 -7.64 13.57
CA LEU A 196 -9.43 -7.04 14.46
C LEU A 196 -10.10 -8.11 15.32
N LEU A 197 -10.34 -7.77 16.59
CA LEU A 197 -11.11 -8.58 17.53
C LEU A 197 -12.33 -7.78 18.00
N ASN A 198 -13.46 -8.47 18.19
CA ASN A 198 -14.72 -7.89 18.67
C ASN A 198 -15.34 -6.85 17.71
N GLN A 199 -15.05 -6.98 16.42
CA GLN A 199 -15.51 -6.04 15.39
C GLN A 199 -16.95 -6.25 14.91
N GLY A 200 -17.73 -7.14 15.53
CA GLY A 200 -19.06 -7.56 15.03
C GLY A 200 -20.03 -6.43 14.70
N THR A 201 -20.08 -5.37 15.54
CA THR A 201 -20.92 -4.19 15.29
C THR A 201 -20.47 -3.35 14.10
N TYR A 202 -19.22 -3.46 13.70
CA TYR A 202 -18.62 -2.73 12.58
C TYR A 202 -18.59 -3.51 11.26
N VAL A 203 -18.98 -4.79 11.25
CA VAL A 203 -19.03 -5.58 10.01
C VAL A 203 -19.91 -4.88 8.99
N GLY A 204 -19.38 -4.70 7.75
CA GLY A 204 -19.99 -3.92 6.69
C GLY A 204 -19.67 -2.41 6.74
N GLY A 205 -18.92 -1.95 7.74
CA GLY A 205 -18.29 -0.64 7.75
C GLY A 205 -16.86 -0.70 7.17
N PHE A 206 -16.04 0.30 7.50
CA PHE A 206 -14.66 0.42 6.99
C PHE A 206 -13.67 0.54 8.14
N VAL A 207 -12.47 0.03 7.92
CA VAL A 207 -11.29 0.31 8.73
C VAL A 207 -10.24 1.00 7.86
N GLU A 208 -9.67 2.07 8.42
CA GLU A 208 -8.57 2.84 7.85
C GLU A 208 -7.35 2.65 8.75
N ILE A 209 -6.21 2.31 8.19
CA ILE A 209 -4.95 2.21 8.94
C ILE A 209 -3.94 3.16 8.28
N GLY A 210 -3.66 4.25 8.98
CA GLY A 210 -2.90 5.36 8.41
C GLY A 210 -3.66 6.04 7.27
N LYS A 211 -2.97 6.26 6.14
CA LYS A 211 -3.56 6.88 4.94
C LYS A 211 -3.64 5.91 3.76
N ASP A 212 -2.93 4.80 3.85
CA ASP A 212 -2.65 3.95 2.70
C ASP A 212 -3.52 2.69 2.66
N VAL A 213 -4.14 2.32 3.79
CA VAL A 213 -4.97 1.11 3.91
C VAL A 213 -6.38 1.49 4.31
N ILE A 214 -7.34 1.27 3.39
CA ILE A 214 -8.78 1.46 3.62
C ILE A 214 -9.48 0.22 3.10
N VAL A 215 -10.07 -0.56 3.99
CA VAL A 215 -10.71 -1.84 3.62
C VAL A 215 -12.04 -2.04 4.36
N PRO A 216 -13.00 -2.78 3.78
CA PRO A 216 -14.24 -3.12 4.47
C PRO A 216 -13.98 -4.04 5.65
N VAL A 217 -14.71 -3.83 6.74
CA VAL A 217 -14.66 -4.68 7.94
C VAL A 217 -15.41 -5.98 7.67
N THR A 218 -14.72 -7.11 7.81
CA THR A 218 -15.30 -8.46 7.71
C THR A 218 -15.19 -9.20 9.04
N ALA A 219 -15.90 -10.33 9.16
CA ALA A 219 -15.91 -11.13 10.41
C ALA A 219 -14.51 -11.67 10.77
N ASP A 220 -13.75 -12.12 9.75
CA ASP A 220 -12.43 -12.74 9.92
C ASP A 220 -11.36 -11.89 9.24
N MET A 221 -11.25 -10.64 9.68
CA MET A 221 -10.38 -9.67 9.05
C MET A 221 -8.91 -9.88 9.44
N LEU A 222 -8.05 -10.02 8.44
CA LEU A 222 -6.60 -9.98 8.55
C LEU A 222 -6.06 -9.13 7.41
N VAL A 223 -5.33 -8.07 7.74
CA VAL A 223 -4.86 -7.07 6.76
C VAL A 223 -3.35 -6.95 6.86
N ALA A 224 -2.66 -7.06 5.71
CA ALA A 224 -1.24 -6.71 5.64
C ALA A 224 -1.08 -5.19 5.70
N VAL A 225 -0.13 -4.72 6.51
CA VAL A 225 0.16 -3.29 6.72
C VAL A 225 1.68 -3.14 6.86
N GLY A 226 2.29 -2.17 6.21
CA GLY A 226 3.71 -1.86 6.39
C GLY A 226 4.07 -1.64 7.85
N GLU A 227 5.29 -1.99 8.26
CA GLU A 227 5.73 -1.73 9.63
C GLU A 227 5.72 -0.24 9.97
N GLY A 228 5.29 0.11 11.19
CA GLY A 228 5.21 1.50 11.62
C GLY A 228 4.18 1.75 12.73
N ASP A 229 4.08 3.02 13.11
CA ASP A 229 3.08 3.51 14.06
C ASP A 229 1.95 4.16 13.29
N TYR A 230 0.69 3.75 13.59
CA TYR A 230 -0.50 4.18 12.85
C TYR A 230 -1.64 4.56 13.80
N THR A 231 -2.53 5.41 13.29
CA THR A 231 -3.89 5.51 13.82
C THR A 231 -4.76 4.57 13.01
N LEU A 232 -5.36 3.60 13.68
CA LEU A 232 -6.46 2.79 13.14
C LEU A 232 -7.75 3.53 13.44
N ARG A 233 -8.53 3.82 12.40
CA ARG A 233 -9.89 4.36 12.49
C ARG A 233 -10.85 3.30 11.99
N ILE A 234 -11.93 3.04 12.75
CA ILE A 234 -13.01 2.18 12.31
C ILE A 234 -14.31 2.97 12.25
N SER A 235 -15.09 2.76 11.20
CA SER A 235 -16.30 3.53 10.96
C SER A 235 -17.43 2.69 10.39
N LYS A 236 -18.67 3.03 10.75
CA LYS A 236 -19.90 2.49 10.17
C LYS A 236 -21.06 3.45 10.41
N ASN A 237 -21.90 3.68 9.39
CA ASN A 237 -23.12 4.48 9.47
C ASN A 237 -22.92 5.85 10.15
N GLY A 238 -21.81 6.54 9.83
CA GLY A 238 -21.52 7.86 10.40
C GLY A 238 -21.00 7.86 11.84
N TYR A 239 -20.82 6.69 12.47
CA TYR A 239 -20.10 6.54 13.73
C TYR A 239 -18.66 6.06 13.49
N SER A 240 -17.70 6.58 14.23
CA SER A 240 -16.30 6.19 14.11
C SER A 240 -15.58 6.20 15.46
N GLY A 241 -14.57 5.36 15.58
CA GLY A 241 -13.63 5.36 16.69
C GLY A 241 -12.20 5.16 16.21
N GLU A 242 -11.24 5.51 17.04
CA GLU A 242 -9.82 5.48 16.69
C GLU A 242 -9.01 4.75 17.76
N LYS A 243 -7.90 4.14 17.30
CA LYS A 243 -6.93 3.46 18.16
C LYS A 243 -5.53 3.61 17.61
N SER A 244 -4.57 3.98 18.46
CA SER A 244 -3.15 3.96 18.07
C SER A 244 -2.64 2.52 18.09
N ILE A 245 -1.96 2.11 17.03
CA ILE A 245 -1.38 0.78 16.87
C ILE A 245 0.06 0.87 16.38
N ARG A 246 0.85 -0.16 16.70
CA ARG A 246 2.19 -0.33 16.15
C ARG A 246 2.26 -1.67 15.43
N VAL A 247 2.53 -1.62 14.14
CA VAL A 247 2.73 -2.80 13.29
C VAL A 247 4.23 -3.13 13.27
N THR A 248 4.54 -4.39 13.55
CA THR A 248 5.91 -4.91 13.52
C THR A 248 6.03 -5.91 12.38
N LYS A 249 7.12 -5.85 11.66
CA LYS A 249 7.44 -6.75 10.55
C LYS A 249 7.26 -8.22 10.97
N ASP A 250 6.68 -9.02 10.08
CA ASP A 250 6.46 -10.47 10.23
C ASP A 250 5.67 -10.87 11.50
N ARG A 251 4.90 -9.92 12.07
CA ARG A 251 4.08 -10.17 13.26
C ARG A 251 2.61 -9.90 12.99
N GLU A 252 1.77 -10.75 13.61
CA GLU A 252 0.35 -10.48 13.71
C GLU A 252 0.08 -9.64 14.96
N LEU A 253 -0.62 -8.50 14.77
CA LEU A 253 -1.11 -7.62 15.80
C LEU A 253 -2.60 -7.83 15.97
N ASN A 254 -3.02 -8.32 17.14
CA ASN A 254 -4.42 -8.43 17.52
C ASN A 254 -4.89 -7.10 18.13
N VAL A 255 -5.87 -6.46 17.48
CA VAL A 255 -6.45 -5.17 17.92
C VAL A 255 -7.86 -5.41 18.40
N ASP A 256 -8.05 -5.41 19.72
CA ASP A 256 -9.37 -5.46 20.34
C ASP A 256 -10.03 -4.08 20.25
N ILE A 257 -11.23 -4.02 19.66
CA ILE A 257 -12.01 -2.79 19.49
C ILE A 257 -13.28 -2.76 20.32
N SER A 258 -13.41 -3.63 21.31
CA SER A 258 -14.57 -3.67 22.22
C SER A 258 -14.80 -2.35 22.98
N ASP A 259 -13.74 -1.60 23.25
CA ASP A 259 -13.74 -0.29 23.91
C ASP A 259 -14.27 0.85 23.03
N ILE A 260 -14.39 0.64 21.73
CA ILE A 260 -14.96 1.60 20.76
C ILE A 260 -16.22 1.06 20.10
N ALA A 261 -16.93 0.17 20.79
CA ALA A 261 -18.20 -0.36 20.30
C ALA A 261 -19.22 0.77 20.07
N ILE A 262 -19.99 0.66 18.97
CA ILE A 262 -21.01 1.64 18.62
C ILE A 262 -22.10 1.58 19.71
N PRO A 263 -22.41 2.68 20.41
CA PRO A 263 -23.49 2.70 21.38
C PRO A 263 -24.86 2.49 20.69
N SER A 264 -25.88 2.14 21.47
CA SER A 264 -27.26 2.02 21.00
C SER A 264 -28.15 3.12 21.59
N GLY A 265 -29.20 3.44 20.86
CA GLY A 265 -30.21 4.37 21.29
C GLY A 265 -31.63 3.91 20.90
N THR A 266 -32.60 4.45 21.54
CA THR A 266 -34.02 4.13 21.31
C THR A 266 -34.70 5.32 20.65
N VAL A 267 -35.43 5.08 19.55
CA VAL A 267 -36.24 6.06 18.84
C VAL A 267 -37.70 5.69 18.97
N THR A 268 -38.53 6.65 19.41
CA THR A 268 -39.97 6.56 19.42
C THR A 268 -40.53 7.37 18.25
N PHE A 269 -41.37 6.77 17.43
CA PHE A 269 -42.00 7.43 16.29
C PHE A 269 -43.36 7.97 16.71
N ALA A 270 -43.54 9.28 16.68
CA ALA A 270 -44.81 9.95 16.85
C ALA A 270 -45.42 10.21 15.46
N VAL A 271 -46.29 9.33 15.02
CA VAL A 271 -46.91 9.39 13.69
C VAL A 271 -48.25 10.15 13.82
N THR A 272 -48.53 11.05 12.90
CA THR A 272 -49.76 11.81 12.80
C THR A 272 -50.43 11.53 11.45
N PRO A 273 -51.74 11.20 11.39
CA PRO A 273 -52.65 11.06 12.52
C PRO A 273 -52.36 9.80 13.38
N GLU A 274 -52.73 9.83 14.67
CA GLU A 274 -52.41 8.75 15.62
C GLU A 274 -53.17 7.42 15.33
N ASP A 275 -54.28 7.52 14.61
CA ASP A 275 -55.19 6.41 14.24
C ASP A 275 -54.92 5.86 12.82
N ALA A 276 -53.78 6.20 12.21
CA ALA A 276 -53.49 5.84 10.83
C ALA A 276 -53.30 4.33 10.58
N ASN A 277 -53.26 3.50 11.59
CA ASN A 277 -53.02 2.04 11.48
C ASN A 277 -51.80 1.72 10.59
N GLU A 278 -50.68 2.42 10.84
CA GLU A 278 -49.49 2.35 10.05
C GLU A 278 -48.65 1.11 10.31
N VAL A 279 -47.87 0.72 9.29
CA VAL A 279 -46.75 -0.22 9.39
C VAL A 279 -45.47 0.55 9.28
N ILE A 280 -44.66 0.53 10.33
CA ILE A 280 -43.34 1.19 10.38
C ILE A 280 -42.25 0.14 10.15
N LYS A 281 -41.33 0.44 9.22
CA LYS A 281 -40.14 -0.36 8.99
C LYS A 281 -38.89 0.50 9.19
N VAL A 282 -37.92 -0.06 9.91
CA VAL A 282 -36.59 0.52 10.06
C VAL A 282 -35.60 -0.48 9.51
N ASP A 283 -34.70 -0.02 8.63
CA ASP A 283 -33.69 -0.85 7.91
C ASP A 283 -34.33 -2.08 7.22
N GLY A 284 -35.61 -1.92 6.76
CA GLY A 284 -36.36 -2.95 6.09
C GLY A 284 -37.14 -3.89 7.02
N GLU A 285 -36.92 -3.85 8.33
CA GLU A 285 -37.61 -4.68 9.32
C GLU A 285 -38.82 -3.97 9.94
N VAL A 286 -39.95 -4.70 10.10
CA VAL A 286 -41.15 -4.16 10.76
C VAL A 286 -40.90 -4.03 12.25
N ILE A 287 -41.15 -2.84 12.80
CA ILE A 287 -41.06 -2.59 14.24
C ILE A 287 -42.43 -2.63 14.94
N ALA A 288 -42.43 -3.03 16.21
CA ALA A 288 -43.62 -3.02 17.07
C ALA A 288 -43.66 -1.75 17.93
N ASN A 289 -44.87 -1.38 18.33
CA ASN A 289 -45.11 -0.33 19.35
C ASN A 289 -44.46 1.04 19.04
N ARG A 290 -44.27 1.38 17.74
CA ARG A 290 -43.67 2.66 17.32
C ARG A 290 -42.32 2.95 17.97
N THR A 291 -41.58 1.89 18.36
CA THR A 291 -40.31 2.03 19.06
C THR A 291 -39.23 1.14 18.40
N TYR A 292 -38.09 1.71 18.15
CA TYR A 292 -36.92 1.02 17.59
C TYR A 292 -35.68 1.26 18.46
N THR A 293 -34.95 0.19 18.77
CA THR A 293 -33.65 0.30 19.42
C THR A 293 -32.59 -0.20 18.46
N GLY A 294 -31.67 0.69 18.09
CA GLY A 294 -30.60 0.41 17.14
C GLY A 294 -29.27 1.03 17.55
N LEU A 295 -28.22 0.71 16.82
CA LEU A 295 -26.88 1.30 17.01
C LEU A 295 -26.92 2.78 16.60
N TYR A 296 -26.01 3.59 17.16
CA TYR A 296 -25.81 4.96 16.67
C TYR A 296 -25.38 4.93 15.20
N GLY A 297 -25.91 5.86 14.43
CA GLY A 297 -25.64 5.95 13.00
C GLY A 297 -26.88 6.28 12.20
N ASP A 298 -26.77 6.19 10.87
CA ASP A 298 -27.85 6.45 9.93
C ASP A 298 -28.72 5.20 9.75
N HIS A 299 -30.04 5.39 9.73
CA HIS A 299 -31.05 4.36 9.57
C HIS A 299 -32.08 4.76 8.52
N GLU A 300 -32.59 3.79 7.79
CA GLU A 300 -33.69 3.99 6.84
C GLU A 300 -35.05 3.82 7.52
N LEU A 301 -36.01 4.69 7.19
CA LEU A 301 -37.37 4.67 7.70
C LEU A 301 -38.35 4.56 6.54
N SER A 302 -39.27 3.63 6.64
CA SER A 302 -40.43 3.54 5.76
C SER A 302 -41.68 3.37 6.59
N ILE A 303 -42.73 4.20 6.32
CA ILE A 303 -44.04 4.11 6.98
C ILE A 303 -45.09 4.02 5.89
N THR A 304 -46.00 3.05 6.01
CA THR A 304 -47.15 2.85 5.13
C THR A 304 -48.42 2.76 5.96
N ALA A 305 -49.50 3.40 5.50
CA ALA A 305 -50.82 3.32 6.15
C ALA A 305 -51.91 3.40 5.08
N ASP A 306 -53.05 2.77 5.30
CA ASP A 306 -54.15 2.76 4.34
C ASP A 306 -54.75 4.16 4.18
N GLY A 307 -54.87 4.64 2.92
CA GLY A 307 -55.37 5.97 2.59
C GLY A 307 -54.34 7.10 2.76
N TYR A 308 -53.06 6.76 2.92
CA TYR A 308 -51.97 7.72 3.04
C TYR A 308 -50.81 7.38 2.10
N ASP A 309 -50.19 8.41 1.59
CA ASP A 309 -48.94 8.26 0.81
C ASP A 309 -47.85 7.60 1.67
N SER A 310 -47.09 6.67 1.06
CA SER A 310 -45.97 6.00 1.71
C SER A 310 -44.87 7.01 2.06
N PHE A 311 -44.50 7.10 3.33
CA PHE A 311 -43.35 7.90 3.77
C PHE A 311 -42.07 7.07 3.64
N ARG A 312 -41.02 7.65 3.05
CA ARG A 312 -39.65 7.11 3.05
C ARG A 312 -38.64 8.19 3.38
N GLY A 313 -37.69 7.89 4.24
CA GLY A 313 -36.67 8.82 4.66
C GLY A 313 -35.57 8.14 5.45
N SER A 314 -34.56 8.89 5.85
CA SER A 314 -33.48 8.45 6.74
C SER A 314 -33.50 9.27 8.02
N PHE A 315 -33.00 8.69 9.11
CA PHE A 315 -32.80 9.39 10.37
C PHE A 315 -31.52 8.91 11.03
N LYS A 316 -30.99 9.73 11.96
CA LYS A 316 -29.77 9.39 12.67
C LYS A 316 -30.03 9.21 14.16
N ILE A 317 -29.51 8.10 14.72
CA ILE A 317 -29.44 7.87 16.16
C ILE A 317 -28.12 8.43 16.67
N THR A 318 -28.18 9.44 17.54
CA THR A 318 -26.99 10.12 18.13
C THR A 318 -27.08 10.22 19.65
N GLU A 319 -28.18 9.77 20.24
CA GLU A 319 -28.47 9.86 21.64
C GLU A 319 -29.25 8.63 22.12
N THR A 320 -29.22 8.37 23.41
CA THR A 320 -29.85 7.17 24.01
C THR A 320 -31.36 7.11 23.86
N MET A 321 -32.04 8.27 23.79
CA MET A 321 -33.49 8.36 23.59
C MET A 321 -33.83 9.55 22.68
N LYS A 322 -34.66 9.30 21.68
CA LYS A 322 -35.08 10.31 20.69
C LYS A 322 -36.52 10.09 20.30
N THR A 323 -37.28 11.18 20.10
CA THR A 323 -38.61 11.11 19.47
C THR A 323 -38.56 11.71 18.07
N LEU A 324 -38.96 10.93 17.08
CA LEU A 324 -39.10 11.37 15.70
C LEU A 324 -40.56 11.56 15.36
N ARG A 325 -40.94 12.77 14.88
CA ARG A 325 -42.32 13.08 14.46
C ARG A 325 -42.41 12.94 12.95
N VAL A 326 -43.44 12.19 12.50
CA VAL A 326 -43.72 11.98 11.08
C VAL A 326 -45.21 12.28 10.85
N THR A 327 -45.51 13.12 9.88
CA THR A 327 -46.88 13.41 9.46
C THR A 327 -47.12 12.74 8.12
N LEU A 328 -48.14 11.88 8.03
CA LEU A 328 -48.54 11.23 6.78
C LEU A 328 -49.43 12.17 5.98
N GLN A 329 -49.28 12.14 4.65
CA GLN A 329 -50.13 12.87 3.72
C GLN A 329 -51.25 11.94 3.27
N GLN A 330 -52.50 12.42 3.22
CA GLN A 330 -53.61 11.64 2.66
C GLN A 330 -53.38 11.45 1.14
N GLU A 331 -53.70 10.27 0.64
CA GLU A 331 -53.75 10.01 -0.79
C GLU A 331 -54.76 10.92 -1.44
N THR A 332 -54.34 11.74 -2.41
CA THR A 332 -55.24 12.56 -3.22
C THR A 332 -55.87 11.65 -4.26
N THR A 333 -57.12 11.21 -4.00
CA THR A 333 -57.92 10.54 -5.05
C THR A 333 -58.30 11.58 -6.07
N GLU A 334 -57.63 11.60 -7.24
CA GLU A 334 -58.15 12.32 -8.42
C GLU A 334 -59.44 11.60 -8.82
N GLU A 335 -60.61 12.17 -8.47
CA GLU A 335 -61.90 11.78 -9.10
C GLU A 335 -61.78 11.99 -10.59
N THR A 336 -61.60 10.92 -11.34
CA THR A 336 -61.85 10.92 -12.78
C THR A 336 -63.34 11.04 -12.98
N THR A 337 -63.82 12.25 -13.13
CA THR A 337 -65.16 12.53 -13.65
C THR A 337 -65.21 12.03 -15.07
N GLU A 338 -65.74 10.84 -15.29
CA GLU A 338 -66.15 10.37 -16.61
C GLU A 338 -67.30 11.26 -17.08
N ASP A 339 -66.99 12.27 -17.90
CA ASP A 339 -67.96 13.06 -18.61
C ASP A 339 -68.54 12.21 -19.75
N THR A 340 -69.72 11.65 -19.52
CA THR A 340 -70.50 10.90 -20.50
C THR A 340 -71.08 11.89 -21.51
N THR A 341 -70.35 12.19 -22.54
CA THR A 341 -70.90 12.93 -23.69
C THR A 341 -71.38 11.95 -24.75
N GLU A 342 -72.70 11.93 -24.93
CA GLU A 342 -73.40 11.18 -25.93
C GLU A 342 -72.92 11.54 -27.37
N ALA A 343 -72.73 10.51 -28.16
CA ALA A 343 -72.35 10.59 -29.56
C ALA A 343 -73.46 11.20 -30.41
N THR A 344 -73.21 12.30 -31.10
CA THR A 344 -74.02 12.73 -32.30
C THR A 344 -73.12 12.64 -33.51
N THR A 345 -73.50 11.71 -34.38
CA THR A 345 -72.93 11.46 -35.70
C THR A 345 -73.12 12.68 -36.65
N GLN A 346 -72.01 13.15 -37.26
CA GLN A 346 -72.07 13.76 -38.62
C GLN A 346 -70.80 13.50 -39.42
N GLU A 347 -71.04 12.95 -40.59
CA GLU A 347 -70.03 12.67 -41.64
C GLU A 347 -69.44 13.95 -42.21
N GLY A 348 -68.18 13.87 -42.66
CA GLY A 348 -67.65 14.87 -43.60
C GLY A 348 -66.13 14.96 -43.74
N GLN A 349 -65.61 14.07 -44.60
CA GLN A 349 -64.55 14.31 -45.64
C GLN A 349 -63.21 14.92 -45.29
N THR A 350 -62.18 14.06 -45.51
CA THR A 350 -60.89 14.22 -46.26
C THR A 350 -59.94 15.38 -45.89
N THR A 351 -58.72 15.11 -45.49
CA THR A 351 -57.56 14.88 -46.37
C THR A 351 -56.27 14.64 -45.57
N ALA A 352 -55.50 13.70 -46.06
CA ALA A 352 -54.17 13.23 -45.93
C ALA A 352 -53.06 14.11 -45.31
N SER A 353 -52.21 13.50 -44.55
CA SER A 353 -50.74 13.35 -44.61
C SER A 353 -50.21 13.03 -43.20
N GLY A 354 -49.77 11.89 -42.86
CA GLY A 354 -48.56 11.20 -43.26
C GLY A 354 -47.45 11.43 -42.28
N GLN A 355 -47.28 10.58 -41.30
CA GLN A 355 -46.00 9.92 -41.08
C GLN A 355 -46.01 9.02 -39.81
N THR A 356 -45.95 7.77 -40.09
CA THR A 356 -45.67 6.63 -39.23
C THR A 356 -44.23 6.69 -38.76
N THR A 357 -43.97 6.48 -37.50
CA THR A 357 -42.65 5.99 -37.04
C THR A 357 -42.81 4.80 -36.17
N THR A 358 -42.39 3.71 -36.73
CA THR A 358 -42.39 2.34 -36.21
C THR A 358 -41.35 2.17 -35.11
N GLN A 359 -41.73 1.53 -34.04
CA GLN A 359 -40.83 0.92 -33.10
C GLN A 359 -40.12 -0.27 -33.75
N THR A 360 -38.82 -0.32 -33.69
CA THR A 360 -38.05 -1.55 -33.95
C THR A 360 -37.09 -1.80 -32.83
N THR A 361 -37.35 -2.92 -32.18
CA THR A 361 -36.44 -3.57 -31.22
C THR A 361 -35.29 -4.19 -31.97
N ALA A 362 -34.05 -3.91 -31.58
CA ALA A 362 -32.91 -4.70 -32.02
C ALA A 362 -31.91 -4.84 -30.85
N THR A 363 -31.78 -6.07 -30.43
CA THR A 363 -30.70 -6.60 -29.57
C THR A 363 -29.43 -6.73 -30.40
N THR A 364 -28.31 -6.14 -29.95
CA THR A 364 -27.00 -6.62 -30.41
C THR A 364 -25.94 -6.34 -29.34
N GLN A 365 -25.22 -7.38 -28.97
CA GLN A 365 -23.98 -7.38 -28.20
C GLN A 365 -22.89 -6.64 -29.00
N GLY A 366 -22.05 -5.89 -28.28
CA GLY A 366 -20.85 -5.32 -28.87
C GLY A 366 -20.01 -4.58 -27.83
N SER A 367 -18.89 -5.17 -27.43
CA SER A 367 -17.81 -4.51 -26.70
C SER A 367 -17.40 -3.21 -27.41
N GLN A 368 -17.33 -2.11 -26.70
CA GLN A 368 -16.59 -0.92 -27.14
C GLN A 368 -15.77 -0.33 -25.99
N THR A 369 -14.47 -0.38 -26.20
CA THR A 369 -13.42 0.40 -25.54
C THR A 369 -13.65 1.88 -25.88
N THR A 370 -13.84 2.74 -24.90
CA THR A 370 -13.90 4.19 -25.13
C THR A 370 -12.66 4.84 -24.57
N THR A 371 -11.84 5.36 -25.46
CA THR A 371 -10.69 6.24 -25.21
C THR A 371 -11.23 7.63 -24.86
N ALA A 372 -10.90 8.18 -23.71
CA ALA A 372 -11.23 9.55 -23.34
C ALA A 372 -10.17 10.51 -23.89
N THR A 373 -10.59 11.45 -24.72
CA THR A 373 -9.76 12.55 -25.22
C THR A 373 -9.95 13.76 -24.33
N THR A 374 -8.86 14.24 -23.74
CA THR A 374 -8.81 15.46 -22.92
C THR A 374 -8.75 16.69 -23.83
N GLN A 375 -9.66 17.65 -23.65
CA GLN A 375 -9.51 19.01 -24.17
C GLN A 375 -9.44 19.98 -22.99
N SER A 376 -8.34 20.71 -22.93
CA SER A 376 -8.08 21.81 -22.00
C SER A 376 -8.75 23.11 -22.47
N GLY A 377 -9.33 23.88 -21.55
CA GLY A 377 -9.81 25.23 -21.85
C GLY A 377 -10.51 25.94 -20.70
N GLN A 378 -9.75 26.78 -20.02
CA GLN A 378 -10.12 28.08 -19.45
C GLN A 378 -11.10 28.19 -18.26
N THR A 379 -10.53 28.72 -17.19
CA THR A 379 -11.04 29.20 -15.90
C THR A 379 -12.15 30.27 -16.02
N THR A 380 -13.26 30.09 -15.31
CA THR A 380 -13.99 31.16 -14.63
C THR A 380 -14.70 30.58 -13.41
N GLU A 381 -14.47 31.22 -12.25
CA GLU A 381 -15.14 30.91 -10.99
C GLU A 381 -16.66 31.07 -11.11
N SER A 382 -17.40 30.06 -10.70
CA SER A 382 -18.70 30.20 -10.00
C SER A 382 -19.19 28.86 -9.50
N ALA A 383 -19.55 28.86 -8.19
CA ALA A 383 -20.48 27.96 -7.48
C ALA A 383 -20.28 26.44 -7.65
N GLU A 384 -19.97 25.79 -6.54
CA GLU A 384 -19.98 24.35 -6.31
C GLU A 384 -21.25 23.67 -6.86
N GLN A 385 -21.18 23.21 -8.10
CA GLN A 385 -21.96 22.08 -8.58
C GLN A 385 -20.97 20.94 -8.81
N GLY A 386 -20.85 20.06 -7.79
CA GLY A 386 -20.09 18.83 -7.92
C GLY A 386 -20.60 18.03 -9.11
N ASN A 387 -19.70 17.64 -10.01
CA ASN A 387 -20.02 16.78 -11.14
C ASN A 387 -20.39 15.39 -10.61
N LYS A 388 -21.65 15.00 -10.81
CA LYS A 388 -22.13 13.68 -10.43
C LYS A 388 -21.68 12.65 -11.45
N ILE A 389 -20.82 11.72 -11.05
CA ILE A 389 -20.41 10.57 -11.86
C ILE A 389 -21.27 9.37 -11.46
N THR A 390 -21.98 8.76 -12.41
CA THR A 390 -22.70 7.52 -12.17
C THR A 390 -21.90 6.37 -12.76
N ILE A 391 -21.41 5.48 -11.91
CA ILE A 391 -20.65 4.29 -12.30
C ILE A 391 -21.62 3.12 -12.39
N LYS A 392 -21.70 2.47 -13.56
CA LYS A 392 -22.50 1.26 -13.77
C LYS A 392 -21.54 0.08 -13.92
N LYS A 393 -21.29 -0.62 -12.84
CA LYS A 393 -20.49 -1.85 -12.83
C LYS A 393 -21.19 -2.95 -12.02
N PRO A 394 -20.76 -4.21 -12.08
CA PRO A 394 -21.32 -5.28 -11.24
C PRO A 394 -21.22 -4.89 -9.77
N GLU A 395 -22.26 -5.18 -9.02
CA GLU A 395 -22.31 -5.00 -7.55
C GLU A 395 -21.10 -5.68 -6.89
N GLY A 396 -20.44 -4.98 -5.97
CA GLY A 396 -19.23 -5.46 -5.30
C GLY A 396 -17.91 -5.14 -6.01
N ALA A 397 -17.94 -4.50 -7.19
CA ALA A 397 -16.69 -4.08 -7.87
C ALA A 397 -16.03 -2.90 -7.16
N GLY A 398 -14.73 -2.99 -6.89
CA GLY A 398 -13.93 -1.87 -6.40
C GLY A 398 -13.88 -0.72 -7.42
N VAL A 399 -14.10 0.50 -6.96
CA VAL A 399 -14.08 1.72 -7.76
C VAL A 399 -12.80 2.49 -7.46
N TYR A 400 -12.08 2.87 -8.52
CA TYR A 400 -10.85 3.66 -8.43
C TYR A 400 -11.00 4.92 -9.27
N PHE A 401 -10.55 6.06 -8.75
CA PHE A 401 -10.50 7.34 -9.47
C PHE A 401 -9.05 7.85 -9.44
N ASP A 402 -8.48 8.09 -10.62
CA ASP A 402 -7.06 8.45 -10.81
C ASP A 402 -6.05 7.51 -10.14
N GLY A 403 -6.43 6.22 -9.97
CA GLY A 403 -5.62 5.21 -9.31
C GLY A 403 -5.89 5.06 -7.81
N ASP A 404 -6.64 5.97 -7.21
CA ASP A 404 -7.05 5.91 -5.81
C ASP A 404 -8.36 5.12 -5.65
N TYR A 405 -8.40 4.24 -4.66
CA TYR A 405 -9.60 3.49 -4.31
C TYR A 405 -10.64 4.41 -3.67
N VAL A 406 -11.80 4.57 -4.31
CA VAL A 406 -12.89 5.45 -3.84
C VAL A 406 -14.08 4.69 -3.25
N GLY A 407 -14.15 3.37 -3.40
CA GLY A 407 -15.21 2.57 -2.79
C GLY A 407 -15.57 1.31 -3.58
N ILE A 408 -16.64 0.64 -3.12
CA ILE A 408 -17.24 -0.50 -3.80
C ILE A 408 -18.55 -0.05 -4.45
N GLU A 409 -18.83 -0.51 -5.69
CA GLU A 409 -20.10 -0.29 -6.35
C GLU A 409 -21.24 -1.03 -5.59
N ILE A 410 -22.12 -0.27 -4.96
CA ILE A 410 -23.32 -0.75 -4.23
C ILE A 410 -24.62 -0.46 -4.98
N GLY A 411 -24.55 -0.31 -6.31
CA GLY A 411 -25.68 -0.07 -7.18
C GLY A 411 -25.86 1.40 -7.61
N ARG A 412 -25.47 2.39 -6.79
CA ARG A 412 -25.40 3.82 -7.17
C ARG A 412 -24.44 4.53 -6.21
N ALA A 413 -23.18 4.75 -6.63
CA ALA A 413 -22.29 5.65 -5.92
C ALA A 413 -22.52 7.10 -6.37
N HIS A 414 -22.67 8.02 -5.42
CA HIS A 414 -22.60 9.45 -5.62
C HIS A 414 -21.26 9.92 -5.05
N VAL A 415 -20.40 10.45 -5.88
CA VAL A 415 -19.17 11.17 -5.49
C VAL A 415 -19.47 12.65 -5.42
#